data_e68ed2ff9f5953e85ee0a3ec39b1f60b
#
_entry.id   e68ed2ff9f5953e85ee0a3ec39b1f60b
#
_cell.length_a   1.000
_cell.length_b   1.000
_cell.length_c   1.000
_cell.angle_alpha   90.00
_cell.angle_beta   90.00
_cell.angle_gamma   90.00
#
_symmetry.space_group_name_H-M   'P 1'
#
loop_
_entity.id
_entity.type
_entity.pdbx_description
1 polymer ?
#
loop_
_entity_poly.entity_id
_entity_poly.type
_entity_poly.pdbx_seq_one_letter_code
_entity_poly.pdbx_strand_id
1 'polypeptide(L)' 'MARYCLKAPIQAIYHTPEGGEVRVTLPSGAILVESVQHSRTLLGMVGVYWEGRHYSASLSNLLQKTEAISVA' A
#
# COMPACT_ATOMS: atom_id res chain seq x y z
N MET A 1 -11.65 4.09 7.05
CA MET A 1 -10.42 3.42 6.69
C MET A 1 -9.32 4.46 6.54
N ALA A 2 -8.11 4.09 6.91
CA ALA A 2 -6.99 5.01 6.80
C ALA A 2 -6.57 5.18 5.35
N ARG A 3 -6.24 6.41 4.99
CA ARG A 3 -5.71 6.74 3.67
C ARG A 3 -4.33 7.37 3.83
N TYR A 4 -3.48 7.09 2.88
CA TYR A 4 -2.11 7.60 2.89
C TYR A 4 -1.76 8.16 1.52
N CYS A 5 -1.09 9.31 1.52
CA CYS A 5 -0.56 9.89 0.30
C CYS A 5 0.93 9.60 0.23
N LEU A 6 1.39 8.99 -0.84
CA LEU A 6 2.81 8.74 -1.04
C LEU A 6 3.54 10.03 -1.33
N LYS A 7 4.56 10.32 -0.54
CA LYS A 7 5.43 11.48 -0.76
C LYS A 7 6.61 11.15 -1.66
N ALA A 8 6.89 9.87 -1.84
CA ALA A 8 7.97 9.38 -2.69
C ALA A 8 7.56 8.02 -3.24
N PRO A 9 8.12 7.58 -4.37
CA PRO A 9 7.80 6.26 -4.89
C PRO A 9 8.25 5.18 -3.92
N ILE A 10 7.44 4.11 -3.82
CA ILE A 10 7.81 2.94 -3.02
C ILE A 10 7.60 1.68 -3.85
N GLN A 11 8.33 0.64 -3.48
CA GLN A 11 8.13 -0.67 -4.08
C GLN A 11 7.00 -1.38 -3.35
N ALA A 12 6.18 -2.09 -4.12
CA ALA A 12 5.08 -2.87 -3.58
C ALA A 12 4.92 -4.15 -4.39
N ILE A 13 4.12 -5.06 -3.88
CA ILE A 13 3.82 -6.31 -4.57
C ILE A 13 2.36 -6.29 -4.97
N TYR A 14 2.10 -6.40 -6.26
CA TYR A 14 0.75 -6.52 -6.77
C TYR A 14 0.32 -7.99 -6.74
N HIS A 15 -0.83 -8.26 -6.16
CA HIS A 15 -1.39 -9.60 -6.11
C HIS A 15 -2.37 -9.77 -7.26
N THR A 16 -2.01 -10.64 -8.19
CA THR A 16 -2.86 -10.88 -9.36
C THR A 16 -4.05 -11.75 -8.98
N PRO A 17 -5.17 -11.65 -9.73
CA PRO A 17 -6.33 -12.51 -9.45
C PRO A 17 -6.05 -13.99 -9.54
N GLU A 18 -5.03 -14.37 -10.29
CA GLU A 18 -4.66 -15.79 -10.44
C GLU A 18 -3.78 -16.28 -9.28
N GLY A 19 -3.49 -15.45 -8.32
CA GLY A 19 -2.65 -15.83 -7.19
C GLY A 19 -1.17 -15.55 -7.38
N GLY A 20 -0.79 -14.87 -8.46
CA GLY A 20 0.59 -14.49 -8.70
C GLY A 20 0.97 -13.21 -7.97
N GLU A 21 2.25 -12.92 -7.95
CA GLU A 21 2.79 -11.72 -7.34
C GLU A 21 3.74 -11.03 -8.31
N VAL A 22 3.58 -9.72 -8.46
CA VAL A 22 4.41 -8.92 -9.36
C VAL A 22 4.93 -7.72 -8.59
N ARG A 23 6.23 -7.48 -8.68
CA ARG A 23 6.82 -6.30 -8.09
C ARG A 23 6.49 -5.09 -8.94
N VAL A 24 6.03 -4.04 -8.28
CA VAL A 24 5.68 -2.79 -8.94
C VAL A 24 6.21 -1.63 -8.11
N THR A 25 6.29 -0.46 -8.72
CA THR A 25 6.61 0.77 -8.01
C THR A 25 5.37 1.63 -7.99
N LEU A 26 4.93 2.00 -6.79
CA LEU A 26 3.82 2.93 -6.63
C LEU A 26 4.38 4.35 -6.73
N PRO A 27 3.76 5.22 -7.54
CA PRO A 27 4.32 6.55 -7.78
C PRO A 27 4.09 7.51 -6.62
N SER A 28 4.92 8.52 -6.55
CA SER A 28 4.69 9.65 -5.66
C SER A 28 3.34 10.28 -5.97
N GLY A 29 2.61 10.65 -4.94
CA GLY A 29 1.27 11.22 -5.07
C GLY A 29 0.15 10.19 -5.08
N ALA A 30 0.47 8.90 -5.10
CA ALA A 30 -0.57 7.87 -5.05
C ALA A 30 -1.30 7.91 -3.72
N ILE A 31 -2.61 7.75 -3.77
CA ILE A 31 -3.45 7.70 -2.59
C ILE A 31 -3.75 6.23 -2.31
N LEU A 32 -3.25 5.75 -1.18
CA LEU A 32 -3.40 4.36 -0.79
C LEU A 32 -4.47 4.26 0.29
N VAL A 33 -5.30 3.22 0.20
CA VAL A 33 -6.32 2.92 1.21
C VAL A 33 -5.91 1.64 1.92
N GLU A 34 -5.85 1.69 3.24
CA GLU A 34 -5.49 0.53 4.03
C GLU A 34 -6.56 -0.55 3.87
N SER A 35 -6.10 -1.79 3.62
CA SER A 35 -7.00 -2.93 3.53
C SER A 35 -7.26 -3.48 4.93
N VAL A 36 -8.51 -3.48 5.34
CA VAL A 36 -8.89 -3.99 6.66
C VAL A 36 -8.59 -5.48 6.77
N GLN A 37 -8.78 -6.21 5.68
CA GLN A 37 -8.59 -7.66 5.68
C GLN A 37 -7.13 -8.07 5.74
N HIS A 38 -6.24 -7.22 5.29
CA HIS A 38 -4.82 -7.52 5.18
C HIS A 38 -3.97 -6.52 5.94
N SER A 39 -4.55 -5.90 6.96
CA SER A 39 -3.81 -4.93 7.78
C SER A 39 -2.79 -5.61 8.70
N ARG A 40 -2.82 -6.91 8.78
CA ARG A 40 -1.87 -7.67 9.57
C ARG A 40 -0.59 -7.84 8.84
N THR A 41 0.49 -7.56 9.52
CA THR A 41 1.81 -7.71 8.93
C THR A 41 2.35 -9.08 9.23
N LEU A 42 2.46 -9.88 8.19
CA LEU A 42 3.39 -10.99 8.21
C LEU A 42 4.64 -10.45 7.54
N LEU A 43 5.77 -10.54 8.21
CA LEU A 43 7.05 -10.07 7.65
C LEU A 43 7.07 -8.56 7.39
N GLY A 44 6.29 -7.80 8.16
CA GLY A 44 6.31 -6.35 8.04
C GLY A 44 5.60 -5.78 6.81
N MET A 45 4.75 -6.56 6.17
CA MET A 45 4.00 -6.10 5.00
C MET A 45 2.57 -5.72 5.38
N VAL A 46 2.04 -4.71 4.73
CA VAL A 46 0.69 -4.22 4.95
C VAL A 46 -0.06 -4.24 3.62
N GLY A 47 -1.32 -4.70 3.65
CA GLY A 47 -2.18 -4.66 2.47
C GLY A 47 -2.75 -3.28 2.26
N VAL A 48 -2.69 -2.80 1.02
CA VAL A 48 -3.24 -1.50 0.64
C VAL A 48 -3.94 -1.62 -0.70
N TYR A 49 -4.89 -0.72 -0.94
CA TYR A 49 -5.55 -0.59 -2.24
C TYR A 49 -5.12 0.69 -2.91
N TRP A 50 -4.89 0.59 -4.20
CA TRP A 50 -4.59 1.75 -5.04
C TRP A 50 -5.23 1.51 -6.41
N GLU A 51 -6.05 2.46 -6.86
CA GLU A 51 -6.75 2.39 -8.14
C GLU A 51 -7.51 1.07 -8.34
N GLY A 52 -8.14 0.59 -7.28
CA GLY A 52 -8.95 -0.61 -7.33
C GLY A 52 -8.19 -1.92 -7.29
N ARG A 53 -6.88 -1.87 -7.11
CA ARG A 53 -6.03 -3.05 -7.07
C ARG A 53 -5.42 -3.22 -5.69
N HIS A 54 -5.17 -4.47 -5.33
CA HIS A 54 -4.60 -4.80 -4.03
C HIS A 54 -3.09 -4.99 -4.12
N TYR A 55 -2.39 -4.36 -3.19
CA TYR A 55 -0.93 -4.43 -3.12
C TYR A 55 -0.51 -4.73 -1.70
N SER A 56 0.69 -5.29 -1.56
CA SER A 56 1.37 -5.38 -0.26
C SER A 56 2.57 -4.46 -0.28
N ALA A 57 2.70 -3.66 0.76
CA ALA A 57 3.81 -2.72 0.88
C ALA A 57 4.45 -2.86 2.24
N SER A 58 5.73 -2.55 2.32
CA SER A 58 6.46 -2.57 3.59
C SER A 58 5.89 -1.52 4.54
N LEU A 59 5.60 -1.93 5.77
CA LEU A 59 5.15 -0.99 6.80
C LEU A 59 6.18 0.11 7.02
N SER A 60 7.45 -0.23 7.01
CA SER A 60 8.53 0.73 7.16
C SER A 60 8.47 1.79 6.06
N ASN A 61 8.29 1.37 4.81
CA ASN A 61 8.16 2.31 3.70
C ASN A 61 6.93 3.18 3.85
N LEU A 62 5.82 2.60 4.27
CA LEU A 62 4.59 3.37 4.46
C LEU A 62 4.78 4.44 5.54
N LEU A 63 5.43 4.10 6.64
CA LEU A 63 5.65 5.04 7.72
C LEU A 63 6.59 6.18 7.32
N GLN A 64 7.58 5.89 6.49
CA GLN A 64 8.60 6.87 6.11
C GLN A 64 8.21 7.68 4.88
N LYS A 65 7.45 7.09 3.97
CA LYS A 65 7.23 7.67 2.64
C LYS A 65 5.80 8.15 2.42
N THR A 66 4.94 8.02 3.43
CA THR A 66 3.56 8.48 3.28
C THR A 66 3.22 9.54 4.31
N GLU A 67 2.17 10.28 3.98
CA GLU A 67 1.54 11.21 4.88
C GLU A 67 0.09 10.76 5.06
N ALA A 68 -0.32 10.60 6.32
CA ALA A 68 -1.70 10.20 6.59
C ALA A 68 -2.65 11.30 6.17
N ILE A 69 -3.72 10.91 5.47
CA ILE A 69 -4.76 11.85 5.08
C ILE A 69 -5.87 11.76 6.12
N SER A 70 -6.17 12.89 6.73
CA SER A 70 -7.27 12.96 7.66
C SER A 70 -8.57 12.87 6.88
N VAL A 71 -9.42 11.92 7.24
CA VAL A 71 -10.74 11.79 6.66
C VAL A 71 -11.73 12.39 7.63
N ALA A 72 -12.25 13.49 7.24
CA ALA A 72 -13.28 14.14 8.05
C ALA A 72 -14.60 13.38 7.99
#